data_4ab1986043ed99680f1a746d7428c3eb
#
_entry.id   4ab1986043ed99680f1a746d7428c3eb
#
_cell.length_a   1.000
_cell.length_b   1.000
_cell.length_c   1.000
_cell.angle_alpha   90.00
_cell.angle_beta   90.00
_cell.angle_gamma   90.00
#
_symmetry.space_group_name_H-M   'P 1'
#
loop_
_entity.id
_entity.type
_entity.pdbx_description
1 polymer ?
#
loop_
_entity_poly.entity_id
_entity_poly.type
_entity_poly.pdbx_seq_one_letter_code
_entity_poly.pdbx_strand_id
1 'polypeptide(L)'
;MVCLDEMGPQAARSFPGRQLVTPAAPKAERAKQEIDYGRRGSGYVFGAFQPASGAALTQPYDRRTTTNWVDFLGEVEDWIDPAVARIYAVVDNLSTHSAPDVLLFSLLHPRWEFVFQPKYAAYLNLIEPWWKVLRSLALPGRRFETWAEVTAAIAQATEYWNAHRHPFHWGQRRRPRPRRQPGIALLPKAA
;
A
#
# COMPACT_ATOMS: atom_id res chain seq x y z
N MET A 1 -10.48 -2.10 -14.28
CA MET A 1 -9.12 -2.59 -13.97
C MET A 1 -8.92 -2.52 -12.46
N VAL A 2 -8.42 -3.59 -11.88
CA VAL A 2 -8.02 -3.71 -10.48
C VAL A 2 -6.58 -4.21 -10.42
N CYS A 3 -5.78 -3.67 -9.52
CA CYS A 3 -4.42 -4.11 -9.24
C CYS A 3 -4.43 -4.93 -7.95
N LEU A 4 -3.91 -6.14 -7.99
CA LEU A 4 -3.90 -7.08 -6.86
C LEU A 4 -2.47 -7.41 -6.46
N ASP A 5 -2.23 -7.56 -5.14
CA ASP A 5 -0.92 -7.90 -4.60
C ASP A 5 -1.01 -8.24 -3.11
N GLU A 6 0.08 -8.79 -2.53
CA GLU A 6 0.19 -9.07 -1.11
C GLU A 6 1.31 -8.27 -0.44
N MET A 7 0.95 -7.51 0.57
CA MET A 7 1.89 -6.84 1.43
C MET A 7 2.31 -7.75 2.59
N GLY A 8 3.59 -8.14 2.66
CA GLY A 8 4.02 -8.94 3.80
C GLY A 8 5.31 -9.73 3.61
N PRO A 9 5.72 -10.48 4.66
CA PRO A 9 5.06 -10.57 5.96
C PRO A 9 5.21 -9.27 6.77
N GLN A 10 4.10 -8.83 7.40
CA GLN A 10 4.09 -7.72 8.36
C GLN A 10 4.10 -8.31 9.78
N ALA A 11 5.04 -7.87 10.60
CA ALA A 11 5.15 -8.32 11.99
C ALA A 11 4.58 -7.29 12.97
N ALA A 12 3.96 -7.76 14.04
CA ALA A 12 3.62 -6.93 15.18
C ALA A 12 4.90 -6.50 15.88
N ARG A 13 5.24 -5.23 15.78
CA ARG A 13 6.45 -4.63 16.34
C ARG A 13 6.29 -3.12 16.55
N SER A 14 7.31 -2.48 17.08
CA SER A 14 7.39 -1.03 17.12
C SER A 14 7.72 -0.46 15.74
N PHE A 15 6.95 0.55 15.33
CA PHE A 15 7.19 1.34 14.12
C PHE A 15 7.42 2.80 14.52
N PRO A 16 8.69 3.24 14.63
CA PRO A 16 8.99 4.60 15.07
C PRO A 16 8.35 5.64 14.14
N GLY A 17 7.88 6.72 14.74
CA GLY A 17 7.37 7.88 14.01
C GLY A 17 8.48 8.70 13.36
N ARG A 18 8.10 9.69 12.57
CA ARG A 18 9.04 10.66 12.02
C ARG A 18 9.56 11.55 13.16
N GLN A 19 10.87 11.61 13.32
CA GLN A 19 11.52 12.56 14.23
C GLN A 19 12.11 13.71 13.44
N LEU A 20 11.85 14.94 13.91
CA LEU A 20 12.54 16.14 13.43
C LEU A 20 13.92 16.19 14.09
N VAL A 21 14.97 15.99 13.28
CA VAL A 21 16.35 16.23 13.75
C VAL A 21 16.73 17.62 13.27
N THR A 22 17.14 18.49 14.19
CA THR A 22 17.64 19.82 13.84
C THR A 22 18.95 19.69 13.06
N PRO A 23 19.18 20.50 12.03
CA PRO A 23 20.41 20.39 11.20
C PRO A 23 21.70 20.57 11.99
N ALA A 24 21.65 21.24 13.14
CA ALA A 24 22.81 21.51 14.01
C ALA A 24 23.08 20.41 15.04
N ALA A 25 22.24 19.37 15.14
CA ALA A 25 22.47 18.30 16.11
C ALA A 25 23.73 17.49 15.78
N PRO A 26 24.64 17.26 16.75
CA PRO A 26 25.81 16.40 16.56
C PRO A 26 25.37 15.00 16.11
N LYS A 27 26.21 14.29 15.33
CA LYS A 27 25.91 12.93 14.85
C LYS A 27 25.55 11.95 15.99
N ALA A 28 26.03 12.19 17.20
CA ALA A 28 25.73 11.40 18.38
C ALA A 28 24.29 11.55 18.87
N GLU A 29 23.61 12.64 18.54
CA GLU A 29 22.22 12.92 18.94
C GLU A 29 21.18 12.43 17.90
N ARG A 30 21.64 11.77 16.83
CA ARG A 30 20.68 11.13 15.92
C ARG A 30 19.83 10.16 16.71
N ALA A 31 18.52 10.33 16.61
CA ALA A 31 17.58 9.43 17.24
C ALA A 31 17.96 7.97 16.97
N LYS A 32 18.35 7.27 18.02
CA LYS A 32 18.63 5.83 17.95
C LYS A 32 17.30 5.14 17.82
N GLN A 33 17.07 4.54 16.65
CA GLN A 33 15.92 3.68 16.46
C GLN A 33 16.17 2.41 17.28
N GLU A 34 15.35 2.18 18.28
CA GLU A 34 15.38 0.92 19.03
C GLU A 34 14.94 -0.22 18.11
N ILE A 35 15.78 -1.24 17.98
CA ILE A 35 15.46 -2.41 17.16
C ILE A 35 14.56 -3.32 17.99
N ASP A 36 13.33 -3.50 17.52
CA ASP A 36 12.37 -4.39 18.15
C ASP A 36 12.49 -5.81 17.55
N TYR A 37 13.02 -6.73 18.33
CA TYR A 37 13.17 -8.15 17.99
C TYR A 37 11.99 -9.01 18.46
N GLY A 38 10.92 -8.41 18.95
CA GLY A 38 9.77 -9.14 19.48
C GLY A 38 9.10 -10.01 18.41
N ARG A 39 8.88 -11.28 18.73
CA ARG A 39 8.09 -12.23 17.91
C ARG A 39 6.63 -12.22 18.36
N ARG A 40 5.90 -11.16 18.02
CA ARG A 40 4.53 -10.93 18.50
C ARG A 40 3.47 -11.34 17.46
N GLY A 41 3.83 -12.18 16.52
CA GLY A 41 2.98 -12.59 15.40
C GLY A 41 3.25 -11.79 14.14
N SER A 42 2.87 -12.37 13.01
CA SER A 42 2.99 -11.77 11.69
C SER A 42 2.00 -12.40 10.74
N GLY A 43 1.71 -11.71 9.63
CA GLY A 43 0.85 -12.22 8.57
C GLY A 43 1.02 -11.40 7.30
N TYR A 44 0.11 -11.59 6.40
CA TYR A 44 0.06 -10.93 5.09
C TYR A 44 -1.22 -10.11 4.98
N VAL A 45 -1.18 -9.06 4.22
CA VAL A 45 -2.37 -8.28 3.86
C VAL A 45 -2.51 -8.35 2.36
N PHE A 46 -3.57 -8.99 1.91
CA PHE A 46 -3.93 -9.02 0.50
C PHE A 46 -4.71 -7.75 0.17
N GLY A 47 -4.47 -7.21 -1.00
CA GLY A 47 -5.07 -5.94 -1.39
C GLY A 47 -5.52 -5.90 -2.83
N ALA A 48 -6.60 -5.18 -3.03
CA ALA A 48 -7.11 -4.79 -4.32
C ALA A 48 -7.19 -3.26 -4.40
N PHE A 49 -6.70 -2.71 -5.50
CA PHE A 49 -6.71 -1.27 -5.74
C PHE A 49 -7.28 -0.95 -7.11
N GLN A 50 -8.28 -0.08 -7.17
CA GLN A 50 -8.86 0.43 -8.41
C GLN A 50 -8.25 1.80 -8.75
N PRO A 51 -7.26 1.90 -9.64
CA PRO A 51 -6.60 3.18 -9.92
C PRO A 51 -7.53 4.28 -10.42
N ALA A 52 -8.57 3.92 -11.17
CA ALA A 52 -9.50 4.88 -11.75
C ALA A 52 -10.34 5.62 -10.72
N SER A 53 -10.72 4.97 -9.62
CA SER A 53 -11.51 5.55 -8.53
C SER A 53 -10.69 5.86 -7.28
N GLY A 54 -9.51 5.23 -7.15
CA GLY A 54 -8.72 5.21 -5.93
C GLY A 54 -9.28 4.28 -4.86
N ALA A 55 -10.34 3.52 -5.12
CA ALA A 55 -10.92 2.60 -4.16
C ALA A 55 -9.97 1.44 -3.85
N ALA A 56 -9.96 1.00 -2.60
CA ALA A 56 -9.10 -0.06 -2.12
C ALA A 56 -9.85 -1.02 -1.20
N LEU A 57 -9.50 -2.31 -1.29
CA LEU A 57 -9.91 -3.38 -0.38
C LEU A 57 -8.66 -4.02 0.22
N THR A 58 -8.70 -4.34 1.51
CA THR A 58 -7.63 -5.10 2.19
C THR A 58 -8.20 -6.21 3.02
N GLN A 59 -7.56 -7.38 2.95
CA GLN A 59 -7.92 -8.55 3.75
C GLN A 59 -6.67 -9.16 4.39
N PRO A 60 -6.61 -9.31 5.72
CA PRO A 60 -5.49 -9.93 6.40
C PRO A 60 -5.59 -11.46 6.36
N TYR A 61 -4.44 -12.11 6.21
CA TYR A 61 -4.27 -13.56 6.28
C TYR A 61 -3.00 -13.91 7.06
N ASP A 62 -3.04 -15.04 7.77
CA ASP A 62 -1.85 -15.51 8.50
C ASP A 62 -0.76 -16.05 7.56
N ARG A 63 -1.14 -16.53 6.40
CA ARG A 63 -0.25 -17.16 5.42
C ARG A 63 -0.60 -16.74 4.00
N ARG A 64 0.42 -16.71 3.16
CA ARG A 64 0.28 -16.54 1.71
C ARG A 64 0.17 -17.92 1.04
N THR A 65 -1.05 -18.38 0.88
CA THR A 65 -1.38 -19.68 0.24
C THR A 65 -2.30 -19.46 -0.97
N THR A 66 -2.34 -20.41 -1.88
CA THR A 66 -3.29 -20.40 -3.00
C THR A 66 -4.74 -20.35 -2.53
N THR A 67 -5.07 -21.10 -1.46
CA THR A 67 -6.41 -21.09 -0.87
C THR A 67 -6.81 -19.70 -0.42
N ASN A 68 -5.94 -19.00 0.34
CA ASN A 68 -6.20 -17.64 0.80
C ASN A 68 -6.27 -16.65 -0.37
N TRP A 69 -5.51 -16.91 -1.44
CA TRP A 69 -5.58 -16.09 -2.64
C TRP A 69 -6.93 -16.22 -3.35
N VAL A 70 -7.42 -17.45 -3.53
CA VAL A 70 -8.74 -17.67 -4.16
C VAL A 70 -9.87 -17.14 -3.29
N ASP A 71 -9.77 -17.30 -1.97
CA ASP A 71 -10.71 -16.69 -1.00
C ASP A 71 -10.75 -15.17 -1.18
N PHE A 72 -9.58 -14.53 -1.23
CA PHE A 72 -9.47 -13.10 -1.48
C PHE A 72 -10.02 -12.67 -2.84
N LEU A 73 -9.85 -13.47 -3.90
CA LEU A 73 -10.47 -13.19 -5.20
C LEU A 73 -12.00 -13.18 -5.11
N GLY A 74 -12.58 -14.06 -4.28
CA GLY A 74 -14.02 -14.04 -3.98
C GLY A 74 -14.46 -12.75 -3.31
N GLU A 75 -13.71 -12.28 -2.30
CA GLU A 75 -13.98 -10.98 -1.64
C GLU A 75 -13.88 -9.80 -2.63
N VAL A 76 -12.94 -9.85 -3.56
CA VAL A 76 -12.82 -8.83 -4.60
C VAL A 76 -13.96 -8.89 -5.60
N GLU A 77 -14.43 -10.11 -5.96
CA GLU A 77 -15.61 -10.30 -6.82
C GLU A 77 -16.85 -9.62 -6.21
N ASP A 78 -17.08 -9.85 -4.91
CA ASP A 78 -18.22 -9.29 -4.17
C ASP A 78 -18.08 -7.75 -3.99
N TRP A 79 -16.85 -7.27 -3.87
CA TRP A 79 -16.56 -5.84 -3.72
C TRP A 79 -16.75 -5.03 -5.02
N ILE A 80 -16.56 -5.66 -6.18
CA ILE A 80 -16.70 -4.99 -7.48
C ILE A 80 -18.16 -4.98 -7.90
N ASP A 81 -18.66 -3.80 -8.30
CA ASP A 81 -20.02 -3.61 -8.78
C ASP A 81 -20.42 -4.74 -9.77
N PRO A 82 -21.50 -5.47 -9.53
CA PRO A 82 -21.96 -6.54 -10.40
C PRO A 82 -22.30 -6.07 -11.82
N ALA A 83 -22.56 -4.78 -12.03
CA ALA A 83 -22.78 -4.20 -13.37
C ALA A 83 -21.51 -4.12 -14.21
N VAL A 84 -20.33 -4.33 -13.61
CA VAL A 84 -19.06 -4.34 -14.35
C VAL A 84 -18.98 -5.62 -15.19
N ALA A 85 -19.07 -5.47 -16.51
CA ALA A 85 -19.07 -6.59 -17.45
C ALA A 85 -17.71 -7.30 -17.58
N ARG A 86 -16.58 -6.61 -17.30
CA ARG A 86 -15.23 -7.18 -17.42
C ARG A 86 -14.26 -6.60 -16.40
N ILE A 87 -13.53 -7.47 -15.71
CA ILE A 87 -12.55 -7.14 -14.69
C ILE A 87 -11.17 -7.49 -15.22
N TYR A 88 -10.34 -6.49 -15.50
CA TYR A 88 -8.91 -6.69 -15.78
C TYR A 88 -8.16 -6.68 -14.45
N ALA A 89 -7.69 -7.85 -14.02
CA ALA A 89 -6.94 -8.05 -12.79
C ALA A 89 -5.43 -8.06 -13.06
N VAL A 90 -4.74 -6.99 -12.70
CA VAL A 90 -3.28 -6.89 -12.85
C VAL A 90 -2.62 -7.56 -11.66
N VAL A 91 -1.82 -8.60 -11.92
CA VAL A 91 -1.11 -9.40 -10.92
C VAL A 91 0.36 -9.58 -11.30
N ASP A 92 1.20 -9.88 -10.33
CA ASP A 92 2.58 -10.30 -10.58
C ASP A 92 2.66 -11.80 -10.98
N ASN A 93 3.89 -12.26 -11.26
CA ASN A 93 4.13 -13.65 -11.70
C ASN A 93 4.37 -14.61 -10.52
N LEU A 94 3.78 -14.36 -9.35
CA LEU A 94 3.88 -15.29 -8.24
C LEU A 94 3.17 -16.62 -8.58
N SER A 95 3.73 -17.74 -8.16
CA SER A 95 3.19 -19.08 -8.48
C SER A 95 1.77 -19.30 -7.94
N THR A 96 1.40 -18.67 -6.85
CA THR A 96 0.03 -18.70 -6.29
C THR A 96 -0.99 -18.06 -7.22
N HIS A 97 -0.59 -17.08 -8.05
CA HIS A 97 -1.47 -16.37 -8.98
C HIS A 97 -1.75 -17.14 -10.27
N SER A 98 -0.94 -18.16 -10.57
CA SER A 98 -1.09 -19.04 -11.74
C SER A 98 -1.44 -20.49 -11.37
N ALA A 99 -1.88 -20.72 -10.14
CA ALA A 99 -2.25 -22.04 -9.65
C ALA A 99 -3.54 -22.57 -10.32
N PRO A 100 -3.74 -23.89 -10.40
CA PRO A 100 -4.96 -24.47 -10.98
C PRO A 100 -6.26 -23.94 -10.37
N ASP A 101 -6.28 -23.64 -9.07
CA ASP A 101 -7.45 -23.12 -8.37
C ASP A 101 -7.84 -21.71 -8.89
N VAL A 102 -6.86 -20.90 -9.31
CA VAL A 102 -7.11 -19.59 -9.94
C VAL A 102 -7.72 -19.76 -11.34
N LEU A 103 -7.29 -20.81 -12.07
CA LEU A 103 -7.92 -21.13 -13.34
C LEU A 103 -9.38 -21.56 -13.15
N LEU A 104 -9.67 -22.38 -12.13
CA LEU A 104 -11.05 -22.76 -11.79
C LEU A 104 -11.88 -21.52 -11.40
N PHE A 105 -11.32 -20.61 -10.60
CA PHE A 105 -11.97 -19.34 -10.28
C PHE A 105 -12.32 -18.56 -11.55
N SER A 106 -11.39 -18.46 -12.51
CA SER A 106 -11.63 -17.76 -13.80
C SER A 106 -12.74 -18.39 -14.62
N LEU A 107 -12.88 -19.72 -14.60
CA LEU A 107 -13.94 -20.43 -15.29
C LEU A 107 -15.32 -20.19 -14.66
N LEU A 108 -15.38 -20.04 -13.33
CA LEU A 108 -16.60 -19.76 -12.59
C LEU A 108 -17.00 -18.27 -12.68
N HIS A 109 -16.03 -17.39 -12.87
CA HIS A 109 -16.20 -15.94 -12.95
C HIS A 109 -15.75 -15.39 -14.32
N PRO A 110 -16.50 -15.61 -15.41
CA PRO A 110 -16.05 -15.35 -16.78
C PRO A 110 -15.85 -13.85 -17.10
N ARG A 111 -16.22 -12.97 -16.19
CA ARG A 111 -15.91 -11.52 -16.32
C ARG A 111 -14.48 -11.16 -15.94
N TRP A 112 -13.70 -12.10 -15.37
CA TRP A 112 -12.31 -11.88 -14.97
C TRP A 112 -11.33 -12.18 -16.10
N GLU A 113 -10.36 -11.28 -16.26
CA GLU A 113 -9.22 -11.41 -17.16
C GLU A 113 -7.95 -11.06 -16.40
N PHE A 114 -7.11 -12.06 -16.12
CA PHE A 114 -5.85 -11.87 -15.42
C PHE A 114 -4.78 -11.34 -16.38
N VAL A 115 -4.17 -10.21 -16.01
CA VAL A 115 -3.10 -9.55 -16.75
C VAL A 115 -1.81 -9.68 -15.94
N PHE A 116 -0.96 -10.61 -16.34
CA PHE A 116 0.32 -10.83 -15.68
C PHE A 116 1.34 -9.76 -16.10
N GLN A 117 2.03 -9.22 -15.11
CA GLN A 117 3.08 -8.23 -15.37
C GLN A 117 4.29 -8.88 -16.06
N PRO A 118 5.06 -8.12 -16.85
CA PRO A 118 6.37 -8.57 -17.30
C PRO A 118 7.28 -8.86 -16.09
N LYS A 119 8.16 -9.87 -16.21
CA LYS A 119 9.15 -10.17 -15.18
C LYS A 119 9.98 -8.92 -14.84
N TYR A 120 10.25 -8.71 -13.57
CA TYR A 120 11.00 -7.55 -13.03
C TYR A 120 10.32 -6.19 -13.21
N ALA A 121 9.04 -6.14 -13.48
CA ALA A 121 8.29 -4.92 -13.70
C ALA A 121 7.24 -4.63 -12.61
N ALA A 122 7.51 -4.98 -11.35
CA ALA A 122 6.62 -4.76 -10.21
C ALA A 122 6.14 -3.30 -10.10
N TYR A 123 6.95 -2.34 -10.54
CA TYR A 123 6.58 -0.91 -10.58
C TYR A 123 5.37 -0.59 -11.48
N LEU A 124 4.98 -1.50 -12.37
CA LEU A 124 3.76 -1.37 -13.19
C LEU A 124 2.49 -1.72 -12.40
N ASN A 125 2.61 -2.40 -11.25
CA ASN A 125 1.47 -2.64 -10.38
C ASN A 125 1.17 -1.39 -9.54
N LEU A 126 0.06 -0.72 -9.85
CA LEU A 126 -0.28 0.55 -9.21
C LEU A 126 -0.69 0.39 -7.73
N ILE A 127 -0.86 -0.82 -7.23
CA ILE A 127 -1.04 -1.07 -5.80
C ILE A 127 0.26 -0.85 -5.00
N GLU A 128 1.43 -1.02 -5.62
CA GLU A 128 2.73 -0.84 -4.93
C GLU A 128 2.92 0.60 -4.37
N PRO A 129 2.69 1.69 -5.13
CA PRO A 129 2.70 3.02 -4.54
C PRO A 129 1.59 3.23 -3.51
N TRP A 130 0.43 2.57 -3.64
CA TRP A 130 -0.62 2.64 -2.65
C TRP A 130 -0.24 1.93 -1.35
N TRP A 131 0.48 0.80 -1.39
CA TRP A 131 1.05 0.15 -0.20
C TRP A 131 1.92 1.10 0.64
N LYS A 132 2.67 2.00 -0.01
CA LYS A 132 3.47 3.02 0.70
C LYS A 132 2.57 4.01 1.44
N VAL A 133 1.46 4.41 0.83
CA VAL A 133 0.47 5.28 1.47
C VAL A 133 -0.17 4.57 2.65
N LEU A 134 -0.68 3.36 2.47
CA LEU A 134 -1.32 2.58 3.52
C LEU A 134 -0.39 2.37 4.72
N ARG A 135 0.85 1.93 4.47
CA ARG A 135 1.86 1.80 5.53
C ARG A 135 2.09 3.11 6.27
N SER A 136 2.12 4.24 5.57
CA SER A 136 2.34 5.55 6.18
C SER A 136 1.18 6.01 7.06
N LEU A 137 -0.03 5.54 6.80
CA LEU A 137 -1.23 5.84 7.59
C LEU A 137 -1.38 4.87 8.78
N ALA A 138 -1.08 3.59 8.57
CA ALA A 138 -1.35 2.55 9.56
C ALA A 138 -0.27 2.40 10.63
N LEU A 139 1.01 2.50 10.27
CA LEU A 139 2.09 1.96 11.10
C LEU A 139 2.90 3.00 11.90
N PRO A 140 3.34 4.15 11.37
CA PRO A 140 4.31 5.02 12.02
C PRO A 140 3.84 5.59 13.37
N GLY A 141 4.74 5.62 14.34
CA GLY A 141 4.48 6.12 15.68
C GLY A 141 3.71 5.15 16.58
N ARG A 142 3.51 3.92 16.14
CA ARG A 142 2.74 2.89 16.85
C ARG A 142 3.63 1.72 17.26
N ARG A 143 3.27 1.09 18.37
CA ARG A 143 3.80 -0.19 18.82
C ARG A 143 2.64 -1.19 18.85
N PHE A 144 2.84 -2.34 18.25
CA PHE A 144 1.87 -3.42 18.18
C PHE A 144 2.36 -4.63 18.97
N GLU A 145 1.49 -5.15 19.83
CA GLU A 145 1.77 -6.33 20.66
C GLU A 145 1.19 -7.60 20.02
N THR A 146 0.23 -7.47 19.11
CA THR A 146 -0.41 -8.61 18.44
C THR A 146 -0.58 -8.36 16.96
N TRP A 147 -0.71 -9.45 16.17
CA TRP A 147 -1.08 -9.36 14.75
C TRP A 147 -2.46 -8.73 14.56
N ALA A 148 -3.40 -9.03 15.47
CA ALA A 148 -4.74 -8.45 15.43
C ALA A 148 -4.73 -6.90 15.52
N GLU A 149 -3.85 -6.32 16.32
CA GLU A 149 -3.70 -4.86 16.37
C GLU A 149 -3.18 -4.27 15.06
N VAL A 150 -2.24 -4.97 14.39
CA VAL A 150 -1.75 -4.56 13.07
C VAL A 150 -2.87 -4.59 12.04
N THR A 151 -3.67 -5.67 12.02
CA THR A 151 -4.79 -5.82 11.08
C THR A 151 -5.86 -4.78 11.31
N ALA A 152 -6.20 -4.47 12.57
CA ALA A 152 -7.14 -3.41 12.92
C ALA A 152 -6.65 -2.03 12.47
N ALA A 153 -5.35 -1.73 12.63
CA ALA A 153 -4.77 -0.49 12.18
C ALA A 153 -4.79 -0.35 10.64
N ILE A 154 -4.56 -1.45 9.93
CA ILE A 154 -4.62 -1.49 8.46
C ILE A 154 -6.06 -1.30 7.97
N ALA A 155 -7.04 -1.96 8.60
CA ALA A 155 -8.45 -1.79 8.29
C ALA A 155 -8.89 -0.33 8.45
N GLN A 156 -8.60 0.29 9.59
CA GLN A 156 -8.88 1.71 9.84
C GLN A 156 -8.21 2.64 8.81
N ALA A 157 -6.96 2.35 8.44
CA ALA A 157 -6.25 3.15 7.44
C ALA A 157 -6.85 2.97 6.04
N THR A 158 -7.35 1.78 5.69
CA THR A 158 -8.05 1.52 4.43
C THR A 158 -9.40 2.24 4.40
N GLU A 159 -10.17 2.22 5.48
CA GLU A 159 -11.42 2.98 5.61
C GLU A 159 -11.18 4.48 5.47
N TYR A 160 -10.19 5.01 6.21
CA TYR A 160 -9.80 6.42 6.09
C TYR A 160 -9.41 6.79 4.67
N TRP A 161 -8.58 5.95 4.01
CA TRP A 161 -8.22 6.14 2.62
C TRP A 161 -9.45 6.18 1.71
N ASN A 162 -10.36 5.21 1.84
CA ASN A 162 -11.56 5.13 1.02
C ASN A 162 -12.50 6.33 1.19
N ALA A 163 -12.58 6.89 2.40
CA ALA A 163 -13.33 8.12 2.68
C ALA A 163 -12.72 9.36 1.99
N HIS A 164 -11.40 9.36 1.75
CA HIS A 164 -10.66 10.49 1.17
C HIS A 164 -9.99 10.14 -0.16
N ARG A 165 -10.41 9.03 -0.79
CA ARG A 165 -9.80 8.50 -2.00
C ARG A 165 -9.84 9.48 -3.17
N HIS A 166 -8.88 9.35 -4.04
CA HIS A 166 -8.80 10.08 -5.30
C HIS A 166 -8.22 9.19 -6.39
N PRO A 167 -8.55 9.42 -7.67
CA PRO A 167 -7.96 8.68 -8.79
C PRO A 167 -6.44 8.74 -8.78
N PHE A 168 -5.79 7.64 -9.15
CA PHE A 168 -4.35 7.60 -9.31
C PHE A 168 -3.99 8.04 -10.74
N HIS A 169 -3.27 9.16 -10.85
CA HIS A 169 -2.80 9.67 -12.12
C HIS A 169 -1.32 9.34 -12.33
N TRP A 170 -1.05 8.41 -13.24
CA TRP A 170 0.32 8.08 -13.64
C TRP A 170 0.95 9.24 -14.42
N GLY A 171 2.17 9.59 -14.07
CA GLY A 171 2.99 10.50 -14.89
C GLY A 171 2.71 11.98 -14.75
N GLN A 172 1.82 12.44 -13.89
CA GLN A 172 1.75 13.86 -13.57
C GLN A 172 3.01 14.28 -12.79
N ARG A 173 4.00 14.82 -13.52
CA ARG A 173 5.10 15.54 -12.88
C ARG A 173 4.49 16.65 -12.02
N ARG A 174 4.73 16.62 -10.70
CA ARG A 174 4.43 17.79 -9.87
C ARG A 174 5.07 18.99 -10.55
N ARG A 175 4.26 19.99 -10.91
CA ARG A 175 4.80 21.26 -11.37
C ARG A 175 5.83 21.70 -10.34
N PRO A 176 7.07 22.03 -10.75
CA PRO A 176 8.06 22.51 -9.80
C PRO A 176 7.46 23.68 -9.04
N ARG A 177 7.45 23.61 -7.71
CA ARG A 177 7.07 24.79 -6.91
C ARG A 177 7.97 25.94 -7.37
N PRO A 178 7.42 27.12 -7.68
CA PRO A 178 8.25 28.27 -8.01
C PRO A 178 9.24 28.45 -6.86
N ARG A 179 10.53 28.47 -7.17
CA ARG A 179 11.56 28.80 -6.18
C ARG A 179 11.17 30.14 -5.59
N ARG A 180 10.92 30.19 -4.28
CA ARG A 180 10.86 31.46 -3.57
C ARG A 180 12.20 32.12 -3.84
N GLN A 181 12.18 33.23 -4.62
CA GLN A 181 13.34 34.07 -4.73
C GLN A 181 13.69 34.55 -3.31
N PRO A 182 14.95 34.44 -2.86
CA PRO A 182 15.34 35.07 -1.62
C PRO A 182 15.05 36.57 -1.76
N GLY A 183 14.21 37.09 -0.87
CA GLY A 183 13.91 38.53 -0.87
C GLY A 183 15.23 39.29 -0.79
N ILE A 184 15.47 40.16 -1.76
CA ILE A 184 16.57 41.13 -1.71
C ILE A 184 16.26 42.06 -0.52
N ALA A 185 16.97 41.87 0.58
CA ALA A 185 16.94 42.81 1.69
C ALA A 185 17.50 44.15 1.17
N LEU A 186 16.64 45.12 0.95
CA LEU A 186 17.07 46.50 0.69
C LEU A 186 17.77 47.01 1.97
N LEU A 187 19.08 47.17 1.87
CA LEU A 187 19.83 47.87 2.91
C LEU A 187 19.28 49.32 3.03
N PRO A 188 19.07 49.84 4.26
CA PRO A 188 18.67 51.24 4.43
C PRO A 188 19.79 52.12 3.92
N LYS A 189 19.44 53.14 3.09
CA LYS A 189 20.36 54.17 2.68
C LYS A 189 20.78 54.94 3.94
N ALA A 190 22.09 54.96 4.17
CA ALA A 190 22.67 55.85 5.18
C ALA A 190 22.41 57.31 4.79
N ALA A 191 21.96 58.09 5.76
CA ALA A 191 21.83 59.55 5.67
C ALA A 191 23.21 60.22 5.88
#